data_64b906b7816defa4a5c2c62825a0a00d
#
_entry.id   64b906b7816defa4a5c2c62825a0a00d
#
_cell.length_a   1.000
_cell.length_b   1.000
_cell.length_c   1.000
_cell.angle_alpha   90.00
_cell.angle_beta   90.00
_cell.angle_gamma   90.00
#
_symmetry.space_group_name_H-M   'P 1'
#
loop_
_entity.id
_entity.type
_entity.pdbx_description
1 polymer ?
#
loop_
_entity_poly.entity_id
_entity_poly.type
_entity_poly.pdbx_seq_one_letter_code
_entity_poly.pdbx_strand_id
1 'polypeptide(L)'
;MEKNKIPKRLLIIGNGFDLDLGRNTRYSDFAKSDFWPKNLKSQLYRYLSQKSQIEKWFDLEGELANYVQKMGNTVSSYRALIPATAQEDAQDFRIIVASMILYLQNAQSTSVKTDTLAAKVFSLACESSAFSKIYSFNYTDLNRIARQFQLPEMSNIEYVHGCLSDNSAILGINDQVDTIDGVYDFMRKSFNPHYSSHPVGFDLRDADEVVFFGHSLGDNDYHYFQSFFKHQCEENLDKSEQRMITIFTYDETSRMEIMRTLHKMNYGRTSMLFQNNKLNIFCTDNEEHKMSDTFRYWYQQRKSEIQQIQTKEFFADI
;
A
#
# COMPACT_ATOMS: atom_id res chain seq x y z
N MET A 1 -20.17 -33.73 6.01
CA MET A 1 -18.81 -33.64 5.43
C MET A 1 -18.70 -32.25 4.88
N GLU A 2 -18.08 -31.33 5.61
CA GLU A 2 -17.72 -30.01 5.07
C GLU A 2 -16.74 -30.27 3.93
N LYS A 3 -17.11 -29.84 2.72
CA LYS A 3 -16.18 -29.78 1.60
C LYS A 3 -15.00 -28.94 2.08
N ASN A 4 -13.78 -29.48 2.02
CA ASN A 4 -12.55 -28.76 2.29
C ASN A 4 -12.51 -27.49 1.39
N LYS A 5 -13.12 -26.40 1.86
CA LYS A 5 -13.10 -25.11 1.18
C LYS A 5 -11.65 -24.62 1.21
N ILE A 6 -11.08 -24.33 0.07
CA ILE A 6 -9.77 -23.67 -0.03
C ILE A 6 -9.92 -22.28 0.63
N PRO A 7 -9.13 -21.93 1.66
CA PRO A 7 -9.25 -20.65 2.33
C PRO A 7 -9.01 -19.51 1.34
N LYS A 8 -9.88 -18.51 1.35
CA LYS A 8 -9.71 -17.30 0.55
C LYS A 8 -8.70 -16.39 1.24
N ARG A 9 -7.53 -16.19 0.63
CA ARG A 9 -6.45 -15.37 1.18
C ARG A 9 -6.20 -14.17 0.31
N LEU A 10 -6.00 -13.02 0.95
CA LEU A 10 -5.61 -11.77 0.31
C LEU A 10 -4.21 -11.35 0.74
N LEU A 11 -3.44 -10.82 -0.20
CA LEU A 11 -2.19 -10.14 0.06
C LEU A 11 -2.33 -8.67 -0.32
N ILE A 12 -2.07 -7.79 0.64
CA ILE A 12 -2.06 -6.34 0.48
C ILE A 12 -0.61 -5.86 0.54
N ILE A 13 -0.11 -5.29 -0.54
CA ILE A 13 1.27 -4.83 -0.66
C ILE A 13 1.31 -3.30 -0.63
N GLY A 14 2.13 -2.73 0.25
CA GLY A 14 2.48 -1.32 0.29
C GLY A 14 3.98 -1.11 0.14
N ASN A 15 4.43 0.15 0.16
CA ASN A 15 5.81 0.54 -0.18
C ASN A 15 6.90 -0.14 0.68
N GLY A 16 6.59 -0.51 1.92
CA GLY A 16 7.52 -1.26 2.77
C GLY A 16 7.97 -2.60 2.20
N PHE A 17 7.19 -3.17 1.27
CA PHE A 17 7.58 -4.38 0.54
C PHE A 17 8.80 -4.12 -0.38
N ASP A 18 8.75 -3.06 -1.19
CA ASP A 18 9.87 -2.68 -2.05
C ASP A 18 11.12 -2.30 -1.23
N LEU A 19 10.91 -1.63 -0.10
CA LEU A 19 11.99 -1.25 0.81
C LEU A 19 12.67 -2.46 1.44
N ASP A 20 11.92 -3.46 1.86
CA ASP A 20 12.47 -4.71 2.41
C ASP A 20 13.26 -5.49 1.34
N LEU A 21 12.80 -5.46 0.08
CA LEU A 21 13.57 -5.97 -1.06
C LEU A 21 14.82 -5.13 -1.41
N GLY A 22 15.07 -4.03 -0.71
CA GLY A 22 16.25 -3.18 -0.86
C GLY A 22 16.12 -2.10 -1.93
N ARG A 23 14.91 -1.81 -2.42
CA ARG A 23 14.65 -0.73 -3.37
C ARG A 23 14.42 0.60 -2.67
N ASN A 24 14.99 1.66 -3.20
CA ASN A 24 14.79 3.02 -2.70
C ASN A 24 13.54 3.62 -3.37
N THR A 25 12.36 3.35 -2.84
CA THR A 25 11.08 3.80 -3.40
C THR A 25 10.34 4.81 -2.50
N ARG A 26 11.02 5.34 -1.46
CA ARG A 26 10.43 6.38 -0.62
C ARG A 26 10.30 7.71 -1.37
N TYR A 27 9.26 8.47 -1.10
CA TYR A 27 9.14 9.84 -1.58
C TYR A 27 10.30 10.74 -1.11
N SER A 28 10.86 10.49 0.09
CA SER A 28 12.05 11.18 0.59
C SER A 28 13.32 10.84 -0.21
N ASP A 29 13.43 9.63 -0.76
CA ASP A 29 14.54 9.24 -1.63
C ASP A 29 14.40 9.92 -3.01
N PHE A 30 13.18 9.97 -3.55
CA PHE A 30 12.87 10.72 -4.77
C PHE A 30 13.22 12.20 -4.62
N ALA A 31 12.79 12.84 -3.53
CA ALA A 31 13.03 14.27 -3.30
C ALA A 31 14.53 14.64 -3.17
N LYS A 32 15.39 13.68 -2.79
CA LYS A 32 16.85 13.83 -2.70
C LYS A 32 17.60 13.41 -3.95
N SER A 33 16.92 12.81 -4.92
CA SER A 33 17.53 12.31 -6.14
C SER A 33 17.71 13.38 -7.20
N ASP A 34 18.49 13.06 -8.25
CA ASP A 34 18.61 13.91 -9.43
C ASP A 34 17.33 14.00 -10.27
N PHE A 35 16.36 13.12 -10.00
CA PHE A 35 15.04 13.15 -10.63
C PHE A 35 14.13 14.22 -10.05
N TRP A 36 14.42 14.74 -8.82
CA TRP A 36 13.63 15.83 -8.28
C TRP A 36 13.75 17.06 -9.19
N PRO A 37 12.63 17.60 -9.70
CA PRO A 37 12.68 18.71 -10.66
C PRO A 37 13.42 19.91 -10.08
N LYS A 38 14.18 20.58 -10.94
CA LYS A 38 14.91 21.79 -10.58
C LYS A 38 14.31 22.98 -11.34
N ASN A 39 14.34 24.15 -10.71
CA ASN A 39 13.93 25.43 -11.33
C ASN A 39 12.43 25.60 -11.59
N LEU A 40 11.55 24.81 -10.97
CA LEU A 40 10.12 25.07 -10.96
C LEU A 40 9.81 26.28 -10.05
N LYS A 41 8.71 27.00 -10.32
CA LYS A 41 8.47 28.31 -9.68
C LYS A 41 7.13 28.40 -8.96
N SER A 42 6.22 27.43 -9.12
CA SER A 42 4.91 27.47 -8.49
C SER A 42 4.97 27.50 -6.95
N GLN A 43 3.88 27.89 -6.32
CA GLN A 43 3.76 27.85 -4.86
C GLN A 43 3.78 26.40 -4.35
N LEU A 44 3.15 25.48 -5.08
CA LEU A 44 3.19 24.06 -4.78
C LEU A 44 4.62 23.54 -4.72
N TYR A 45 5.41 23.78 -5.77
CA TYR A 45 6.79 23.29 -5.81
C TYR A 45 7.65 23.83 -4.67
N ARG A 46 7.54 25.14 -4.37
CA ARG A 46 8.27 25.73 -3.23
C ARG A 46 7.86 25.09 -1.91
N TYR A 47 6.56 24.89 -1.71
CA TYR A 47 6.03 24.24 -0.52
C TYR A 47 6.58 22.82 -0.38
N LEU A 48 6.46 21.97 -1.40
CA LEU A 48 6.93 20.59 -1.38
C LEU A 48 8.46 20.52 -1.20
N SER A 49 9.22 21.38 -1.87
CA SER A 49 10.68 21.43 -1.73
C SER A 49 11.12 21.82 -0.31
N GLN A 50 10.41 22.76 0.32
CA GLN A 50 10.67 23.12 1.70
C GLN A 50 10.37 21.96 2.65
N LYS A 51 9.22 21.29 2.48
CA LYS A 51 8.81 20.15 3.29
C LYS A 51 9.79 18.98 3.18
N SER A 52 10.22 18.64 1.97
CA SER A 52 11.16 17.56 1.73
C SER A 52 12.55 17.74 2.37
N GLN A 53 12.95 19.01 2.65
CA GLN A 53 14.21 19.32 3.34
C GLN A 53 14.12 19.24 4.87
N ILE A 54 12.92 19.49 5.43
CA ILE A 54 12.72 19.60 6.88
C ILE A 54 12.28 18.24 7.46
N GLU A 55 11.45 17.49 6.75
CA GLU A 55 10.84 16.28 7.26
C GLU A 55 11.73 15.06 7.06
N LYS A 56 11.97 14.31 8.15
CA LYS A 56 12.68 13.02 8.08
C LYS A 56 11.92 12.00 7.24
N TRP A 57 10.59 12.05 7.31
CA TRP A 57 9.68 11.21 6.57
C TRP A 57 8.79 12.11 5.71
N PHE A 58 9.18 12.29 4.45
CA PHE A 58 8.43 13.08 3.49
C PHE A 58 7.39 12.21 2.79
N ASP A 59 6.11 12.47 3.04
CA ASP A 59 4.97 11.87 2.34
C ASP A 59 4.44 12.85 1.29
N LEU A 60 4.77 12.60 0.03
CA LEU A 60 4.39 13.51 -1.06
C LEU A 60 2.86 13.65 -1.20
N GLU A 61 2.11 12.56 -1.09
CA GLU A 61 0.64 12.60 -1.22
C GLU A 61 -0.01 13.31 -0.03
N GLY A 62 0.45 13.04 1.18
CA GLY A 62 0.01 13.75 2.38
C GLY A 62 0.32 15.25 2.30
N GLU A 63 1.49 15.62 1.78
CA GLU A 63 1.85 17.04 1.62
C GLU A 63 1.08 17.72 0.48
N LEU A 64 0.67 17.01 -0.57
CA LEU A 64 -0.27 17.52 -1.57
C LEU A 64 -1.62 17.86 -0.92
N ALA A 65 -2.15 16.95 -0.08
CA ALA A 65 -3.40 17.17 0.65
C ALA A 65 -3.31 18.38 1.60
N ASN A 66 -2.22 18.47 2.39
CA ASN A 66 -1.96 19.58 3.29
C ASN A 66 -1.87 20.92 2.53
N TYR A 67 -1.23 20.92 1.36
CA TYR A 67 -1.12 22.12 0.52
C TYR A 67 -2.50 22.58 0.04
N VAL A 68 -3.32 21.69 -0.49
CA VAL A 68 -4.67 22.01 -0.97
C VAL A 68 -5.55 22.55 0.16
N GLN A 69 -5.52 21.93 1.34
CA GLN A 69 -6.24 22.42 2.52
C GLN A 69 -5.74 23.82 2.95
N LYS A 70 -4.44 24.06 2.92
CA LYS A 70 -3.85 25.38 3.22
C LYS A 70 -4.34 26.44 2.24
N MET A 71 -4.42 26.12 0.96
CA MET A 71 -4.99 27.03 -0.05
C MET A 71 -6.47 27.30 0.23
N GLY A 72 -7.24 26.29 0.69
CA GLY A 72 -8.64 26.42 1.12
C GLY A 72 -8.85 27.39 2.27
N ASN A 73 -7.91 27.43 3.18
CA ASN A 73 -7.95 28.32 4.35
C ASN A 73 -7.39 29.72 4.07
N THR A 74 -7.08 30.05 2.81
CA THR A 74 -6.52 31.36 2.44
C THR A 74 -7.54 32.47 2.68
N VAL A 75 -7.07 33.56 3.27
CA VAL A 75 -7.89 34.74 3.62
C VAL A 75 -8.60 35.29 2.37
N SER A 76 -9.85 35.75 2.52
CA SER A 76 -10.73 36.20 1.44
C SER A 76 -10.09 37.22 0.47
N SER A 77 -9.16 38.05 0.94
CA SER A 77 -8.44 39.03 0.11
C SER A 77 -7.52 38.40 -0.96
N TYR A 78 -7.11 37.16 -0.79
CA TYR A 78 -6.23 36.46 -1.74
C TYR A 78 -6.97 35.42 -2.60
N ARG A 79 -8.25 35.17 -2.35
CA ARG A 79 -9.06 34.19 -3.10
C ARG A 79 -9.08 34.43 -4.62
N ALA A 80 -9.07 35.69 -5.05
CA ALA A 80 -9.06 36.03 -6.47
C ALA A 80 -7.78 35.58 -7.21
N LEU A 81 -6.68 35.31 -6.49
CA LEU A 81 -5.43 34.87 -7.08
C LEU A 81 -5.30 33.33 -7.16
N ILE A 82 -6.17 32.60 -6.48
CA ILE A 82 -6.10 31.14 -6.38
C ILE A 82 -6.17 30.45 -7.76
N PRO A 83 -7.08 30.84 -8.69
CA PRO A 83 -7.14 30.20 -10.00
C PRO A 83 -5.85 30.33 -10.82
N ALA A 84 -5.20 31.50 -10.79
CA ALA A 84 -3.92 31.72 -11.48
C ALA A 84 -2.80 30.89 -10.84
N THR A 85 -2.73 30.85 -9.50
CA THR A 85 -1.78 30.03 -8.76
C THR A 85 -1.98 28.54 -9.08
N ALA A 86 -3.22 28.05 -9.10
CA ALA A 86 -3.53 26.66 -9.40
C ALA A 86 -3.17 26.26 -10.84
N GLN A 87 -3.19 27.19 -11.78
CA GLN A 87 -2.75 26.92 -13.15
C GLN A 87 -1.24 26.68 -13.22
N GLU A 88 -0.43 27.46 -12.49
CA GLU A 88 1.00 27.24 -12.37
C GLU A 88 1.29 25.93 -11.60
N ASP A 89 0.58 25.70 -10.49
CA ASP A 89 0.69 24.50 -9.68
C ASP A 89 0.36 23.25 -10.51
N ALA A 90 -0.66 23.29 -11.39
CA ALA A 90 -1.03 22.17 -12.25
C ALA A 90 0.07 21.82 -13.27
N GLN A 91 0.80 22.81 -13.78
CA GLN A 91 1.93 22.56 -14.67
C GLN A 91 3.09 21.89 -13.92
N ASP A 92 3.47 22.43 -12.77
CA ASP A 92 4.57 21.89 -11.97
C ASP A 92 4.19 20.52 -11.38
N PHE A 93 2.95 20.30 -10.97
CA PHE A 93 2.46 19.00 -10.51
C PHE A 93 2.66 17.91 -11.58
N ARG A 94 2.32 18.18 -12.84
CA ARG A 94 2.53 17.21 -13.94
C ARG A 94 4.02 16.86 -14.11
N ILE A 95 4.90 17.85 -13.97
CA ILE A 95 6.35 17.64 -14.05
C ILE A 95 6.84 16.79 -12.88
N ILE A 96 6.37 17.07 -11.66
CA ILE A 96 6.70 16.28 -10.46
C ILE A 96 6.25 14.84 -10.61
N VAL A 97 5.02 14.59 -11.08
CA VAL A 97 4.48 13.25 -11.32
C VAL A 97 5.31 12.51 -12.37
N ALA A 98 5.59 13.13 -13.51
CA ALA A 98 6.41 12.53 -14.55
C ALA A 98 7.82 12.18 -14.05
N SER A 99 8.44 13.07 -13.28
CA SER A 99 9.77 12.84 -12.69
C SER A 99 9.76 11.72 -11.66
N MET A 100 8.70 11.62 -10.85
CA MET A 100 8.54 10.52 -9.89
C MET A 100 8.39 9.18 -10.62
N ILE A 101 7.61 9.12 -11.68
CA ILE A 101 7.46 7.91 -12.50
C ILE A 101 8.82 7.45 -13.06
N LEU A 102 9.62 8.36 -13.61
CA LEU A 102 10.96 8.09 -14.11
C LEU A 102 11.90 7.59 -12.99
N TYR A 103 11.84 8.22 -11.82
CA TYR A 103 12.57 7.78 -10.64
C TYR A 103 12.22 6.35 -10.25
N LEU A 104 10.94 6.03 -10.14
CA LEU A 104 10.46 4.69 -9.76
C LEU A 104 10.78 3.64 -10.83
N GLN A 105 10.72 4.00 -12.12
CA GLN A 105 11.17 3.13 -13.22
C GLN A 105 12.65 2.80 -13.09
N ASN A 106 13.48 3.76 -12.69
CA ASN A 106 14.89 3.52 -12.40
C ASN A 106 15.06 2.63 -11.16
N ALA A 107 14.35 2.93 -10.06
CA ALA A 107 14.42 2.17 -8.83
C ALA A 107 14.01 0.70 -9.01
N GLN A 108 12.95 0.42 -9.80
CA GLN A 108 12.52 -0.97 -10.05
C GLN A 108 13.49 -1.75 -10.97
N SER A 109 14.45 -1.08 -11.60
CA SER A 109 15.49 -1.73 -12.41
C SER A 109 16.66 -2.26 -11.59
N THR A 110 16.75 -1.89 -10.32
CA THR A 110 17.80 -2.38 -9.41
C THR A 110 17.57 -3.84 -9.02
N SER A 111 18.64 -4.54 -8.67
CA SER A 111 18.55 -5.90 -8.13
C SER A 111 17.82 -5.91 -6.78
N VAL A 112 17.13 -7.01 -6.51
CA VAL A 112 16.40 -7.21 -5.26
C VAL A 112 17.16 -8.14 -4.30
N LYS A 113 16.99 -7.92 -3.00
CA LYS A 113 17.50 -8.83 -1.96
C LYS A 113 16.63 -10.09 -1.90
N THR A 114 17.27 -11.25 -1.78
CA THR A 114 16.61 -12.57 -1.82
C THR A 114 16.38 -13.21 -0.46
N ASP A 115 17.02 -12.71 0.60
CA ASP A 115 17.02 -13.27 1.96
C ASP A 115 16.11 -12.52 2.94
N THR A 116 15.18 -11.71 2.43
CA THR A 116 14.26 -10.88 3.23
C THR A 116 12.91 -11.56 3.46
N LEU A 117 12.12 -11.02 4.40
CA LEU A 117 10.75 -11.49 4.61
C LEU A 117 9.87 -11.20 3.39
N ALA A 118 10.05 -10.06 2.71
CA ALA A 118 9.38 -9.75 1.46
C ALA A 118 9.66 -10.82 0.39
N ALA A 119 10.92 -11.23 0.21
CA ALA A 119 11.30 -12.27 -0.73
C ALA A 119 10.63 -13.61 -0.40
N LYS A 120 10.56 -14.00 0.87
CA LYS A 120 9.91 -15.23 1.33
C LYS A 120 8.39 -15.20 1.08
N VAL A 121 7.71 -14.12 1.48
CA VAL A 121 6.25 -13.96 1.26
C VAL A 121 5.94 -13.86 -0.22
N PHE A 122 6.78 -13.19 -1.00
CA PHE A 122 6.63 -13.07 -2.44
C PHE A 122 6.78 -14.42 -3.16
N SER A 123 7.75 -15.23 -2.74
CA SER A 123 7.90 -16.58 -3.29
C SER A 123 6.67 -17.45 -3.04
N LEU A 124 6.00 -17.31 -1.87
CA LEU A 124 4.71 -17.95 -1.64
C LEU A 124 3.64 -17.39 -2.57
N ALA A 125 3.62 -16.06 -2.78
CA ALA A 125 2.59 -15.41 -3.60
C ALA A 125 2.65 -15.83 -5.07
N CYS A 126 3.81 -16.20 -5.57
CA CYS A 126 3.98 -16.73 -6.92
C CYS A 126 3.48 -18.17 -7.08
N GLU A 127 3.17 -18.88 -6.00
CA GLU A 127 2.52 -20.20 -6.06
C GLU A 127 1.02 -20.02 -6.34
N SER A 128 0.50 -20.69 -7.36
CA SER A 128 -0.82 -20.43 -7.96
C SER A 128 -2.01 -20.44 -7.01
N SER A 129 -1.92 -21.15 -5.89
CA SER A 129 -3.00 -21.30 -4.90
C SER A 129 -2.73 -20.62 -3.57
N ALA A 130 -1.65 -19.84 -3.45
CA ALA A 130 -1.26 -19.22 -2.18
C ALA A 130 -2.22 -18.10 -1.77
N PHE A 131 -2.53 -17.20 -2.69
CA PHE A 131 -3.43 -16.08 -2.51
C PHE A 131 -4.48 -16.05 -3.63
N SER A 132 -5.73 -15.86 -3.25
CA SER A 132 -6.83 -15.72 -4.22
C SER A 132 -6.74 -14.40 -4.99
N LYS A 133 -6.20 -13.36 -4.34
CA LYS A 133 -5.98 -12.04 -4.96
C LYS A 133 -4.86 -11.30 -4.24
N ILE A 134 -4.13 -10.48 -5.00
CA ILE A 134 -3.07 -9.58 -4.52
C ILE A 134 -3.47 -8.16 -4.88
N TYR A 135 -3.57 -7.28 -3.89
CA TYR A 135 -3.76 -5.85 -4.07
C TYR A 135 -2.43 -5.13 -3.85
N SER A 136 -1.90 -4.52 -4.91
CA SER A 136 -0.72 -3.67 -4.81
C SER A 136 -1.11 -2.21 -4.73
N PHE A 137 -0.72 -1.54 -3.65
CA PHE A 137 -0.79 -0.09 -3.47
C PHE A 137 0.51 0.58 -3.93
N ASN A 138 1.48 -0.23 -4.42
CA ASN A 138 2.72 0.24 -5.01
C ASN A 138 2.59 0.34 -6.53
N TYR A 139 3.36 1.23 -7.12
CA TYR A 139 3.46 1.39 -8.57
C TYR A 139 4.35 0.34 -9.24
N THR A 140 5.16 -0.39 -8.45
CA THR A 140 6.13 -1.37 -8.93
C THR A 140 5.45 -2.59 -9.57
N ASP A 141 5.91 -2.98 -10.76
CA ASP A 141 5.49 -4.21 -11.42
C ASP A 141 5.98 -5.45 -10.66
N LEU A 142 5.04 -6.16 -10.02
CA LEU A 142 5.34 -7.38 -9.26
C LEU A 142 5.80 -8.53 -10.17
N ASN A 143 5.30 -8.62 -11.41
CA ASN A 143 5.75 -9.65 -12.34
C ASN A 143 7.19 -9.40 -12.82
N ARG A 144 7.65 -8.14 -12.83
CA ARG A 144 9.07 -7.85 -13.02
C ARG A 144 9.94 -8.38 -11.87
N ILE A 145 9.43 -8.33 -10.64
CA ILE A 145 10.11 -8.95 -9.48
C ILE A 145 10.11 -10.46 -9.65
N ALA A 146 8.99 -11.09 -10.02
CA ALA A 146 8.91 -12.53 -10.25
C ALA A 146 9.96 -13.00 -11.27
N ARG A 147 10.12 -12.28 -12.39
CA ARG A 147 11.17 -12.55 -13.37
C ARG A 147 12.59 -12.47 -12.79
N GLN A 148 12.87 -11.48 -11.93
CA GLN A 148 14.18 -11.37 -11.26
C GLN A 148 14.47 -12.53 -10.33
N PHE A 149 13.44 -13.08 -9.68
CA PHE A 149 13.54 -14.28 -8.82
C PHE A 149 13.44 -15.60 -9.60
N GLN A 150 13.22 -15.56 -10.91
CA GLN A 150 12.95 -16.74 -11.74
C GLN A 150 11.72 -17.54 -11.25
N LEU A 151 10.70 -16.83 -10.79
CA LEU A 151 9.43 -17.36 -10.31
C LEU A 151 8.33 -17.18 -11.37
N PRO A 152 7.24 -17.97 -11.30
CA PRO A 152 6.07 -17.81 -12.17
C PRO A 152 5.47 -16.40 -12.07
N GLU A 153 4.96 -15.88 -13.18
CA GLU A 153 4.18 -14.65 -13.19
C GLU A 153 2.79 -14.89 -12.63
N MET A 154 2.26 -13.86 -11.97
CA MET A 154 0.96 -13.89 -11.30
C MET A 154 -0.07 -13.18 -12.17
N SER A 155 -1.28 -13.74 -12.27
CA SER A 155 -2.41 -13.15 -13.00
C SER A 155 -3.48 -12.52 -12.10
N ASN A 156 -3.37 -12.71 -10.79
CA ASN A 156 -4.35 -12.31 -9.78
C ASN A 156 -3.97 -11.02 -9.05
N ILE A 157 -3.16 -10.16 -9.69
CA ILE A 157 -2.74 -8.87 -9.13
C ILE A 157 -3.69 -7.77 -9.58
N GLU A 158 -4.13 -6.93 -8.63
CA GLU A 158 -4.77 -5.64 -8.89
C GLU A 158 -3.92 -4.49 -8.35
N TYR A 159 -3.56 -3.54 -9.21
CA TYR A 159 -2.81 -2.34 -8.85
C TYR A 159 -3.77 -1.20 -8.54
N VAL A 160 -3.95 -0.90 -7.25
CA VAL A 160 -4.96 0.07 -6.77
C VAL A 160 -4.69 1.49 -7.24
N HIS A 161 -3.42 1.85 -7.35
CA HIS A 161 -2.97 3.17 -7.84
C HIS A 161 -2.29 3.08 -9.20
N GLY A 162 -2.61 2.03 -9.99
CA GLY A 162 -1.97 1.78 -11.27
C GLY A 162 -0.56 1.21 -11.16
N CYS A 163 0.09 0.97 -12.30
CA CYS A 163 1.38 0.30 -12.40
C CYS A 163 2.32 1.04 -13.37
N LEU A 164 3.63 0.90 -13.14
CA LEU A 164 4.66 1.48 -14.02
C LEU A 164 4.76 0.75 -15.36
N SER A 165 4.38 -0.53 -15.43
CA SER A 165 4.53 -1.34 -16.65
C SER A 165 3.58 -0.95 -17.76
N ASP A 166 2.41 -0.41 -17.45
CA ASP A 166 1.35 0.00 -18.39
C ASP A 166 1.13 1.52 -18.40
N ASN A 167 1.98 2.28 -17.71
CA ASN A 167 1.90 3.73 -17.55
C ASN A 167 0.60 4.22 -16.89
N SER A 168 -0.05 3.39 -16.10
CA SER A 168 -1.30 3.72 -15.40
C SER A 168 -1.09 4.32 -14.01
N ALA A 169 0.15 4.50 -13.55
CA ALA A 169 0.47 5.02 -12.20
C ALA A 169 -0.20 6.37 -11.91
N ILE A 170 -0.92 6.45 -10.78
CA ILE A 170 -1.72 7.61 -10.39
C ILE A 170 -1.20 8.15 -9.05
N LEU A 171 -0.58 9.33 -9.09
CA LEU A 171 -0.23 10.09 -7.89
C LEU A 171 -1.27 11.19 -7.68
N GLY A 172 -1.67 11.41 -6.43
CA GLY A 172 -2.58 12.51 -6.11
C GLY A 172 -3.20 12.42 -4.73
N ILE A 173 -4.22 13.22 -4.51
CA ILE A 173 -5.01 13.27 -3.28
C ILE A 173 -6.27 12.40 -3.40
N ASN A 174 -6.79 11.95 -2.26
CA ASN A 174 -8.06 11.24 -2.20
C ASN A 174 -9.26 12.22 -2.27
N ASP A 175 -10.47 11.68 -2.47
CA ASP A 175 -11.69 12.48 -2.62
C ASP A 175 -12.17 13.12 -1.31
N GLN A 176 -11.65 12.72 -0.16
CA GLN A 176 -12.00 13.29 1.15
C GLN A 176 -11.30 14.64 1.42
N VAL A 177 -10.31 14.99 0.60
CA VAL A 177 -9.64 16.29 0.70
C VAL A 177 -10.53 17.37 0.07
N ASP A 178 -10.97 18.33 0.88
CA ASP A 178 -11.74 19.47 0.37
C ASP A 178 -10.89 20.33 -0.56
N THR A 179 -11.34 20.53 -1.77
CA THR A 179 -10.76 21.47 -2.74
C THR A 179 -11.61 22.73 -2.82
N ILE A 180 -10.97 23.91 -3.04
CA ILE A 180 -11.69 25.15 -3.18
C ILE A 180 -12.36 25.18 -4.55
N ASP A 181 -13.68 25.14 -4.60
CA ASP A 181 -14.49 25.31 -5.83
C ASP A 181 -13.97 24.46 -7.02
N GLY A 182 -13.37 23.28 -6.74
CA GLY A 182 -12.81 22.40 -7.75
C GLY A 182 -11.49 22.83 -8.38
N VAL A 183 -10.88 23.93 -7.91
CA VAL A 183 -9.68 24.50 -8.54
C VAL A 183 -8.47 23.56 -8.50
N TYR A 184 -8.38 22.66 -7.49
CA TYR A 184 -7.33 21.66 -7.34
C TYR A 184 -7.76 20.24 -7.69
N ASP A 185 -8.90 20.06 -8.35
CA ASP A 185 -9.40 18.73 -8.72
C ASP A 185 -8.47 17.96 -9.66
N PHE A 186 -7.57 18.65 -10.36
CA PHE A 186 -6.52 18.02 -11.17
C PHE A 186 -5.54 17.16 -10.35
N MET A 187 -5.51 17.31 -9.03
CA MET A 187 -4.72 16.46 -8.12
C MET A 187 -5.51 15.24 -7.61
N ARG A 188 -6.83 15.15 -7.82
CA ARG A 188 -7.64 14.02 -7.34
C ARG A 188 -7.31 12.76 -8.12
N LYS A 189 -7.03 11.67 -7.40
CA LYS A 189 -6.81 10.34 -8.01
C LYS A 189 -8.00 9.91 -8.87
N SER A 190 -9.22 10.13 -8.37
CA SER A 190 -10.47 9.76 -9.07
C SER A 190 -10.73 10.52 -10.37
N PHE A 191 -10.07 11.65 -10.59
CA PHE A 191 -10.19 12.44 -11.82
C PHE A 191 -9.15 12.04 -12.88
N ASN A 192 -8.22 11.14 -12.53
CA ASN A 192 -7.24 10.63 -13.48
C ASN A 192 -7.91 9.65 -14.46
N PRO A 193 -7.64 9.75 -15.79
CA PRO A 193 -8.23 8.85 -16.78
C PRO A 193 -7.96 7.35 -16.58
N HIS A 194 -6.87 7.02 -15.87
CA HIS A 194 -6.52 5.64 -15.53
C HIS A 194 -7.15 5.14 -14.23
N TYR A 195 -7.91 6.00 -13.52
CA TYR A 195 -8.52 5.60 -12.27
C TYR A 195 -9.60 4.54 -12.49
N SER A 196 -9.53 3.49 -11.69
CA SER A 196 -10.57 2.46 -11.59
C SER A 196 -10.89 2.18 -10.13
N SER A 197 -12.12 1.81 -9.83
CA SER A 197 -12.49 1.38 -8.49
C SER A 197 -12.12 -0.10 -8.29
N HIS A 198 -11.61 -0.41 -7.10
CA HIS A 198 -11.22 -1.77 -6.72
C HIS A 198 -12.08 -2.23 -5.54
N PRO A 199 -12.60 -3.48 -5.55
CA PRO A 199 -13.49 -3.98 -4.50
C PRO A 199 -12.74 -4.42 -3.24
N VAL A 200 -11.65 -3.73 -2.86
CA VAL A 200 -10.78 -4.09 -1.72
C VAL A 200 -11.57 -4.35 -0.45
N GLY A 201 -12.44 -3.41 -0.05
CA GLY A 201 -13.23 -3.54 1.18
C GLY A 201 -14.25 -4.67 1.14
N PHE A 202 -14.74 -5.05 -0.05
CA PHE A 202 -15.63 -6.19 -0.24
C PHE A 202 -14.84 -7.51 -0.10
N ASP A 203 -13.72 -7.62 -0.79
CA ASP A 203 -12.88 -8.81 -0.76
C ASP A 203 -12.26 -9.05 0.64
N LEU A 204 -11.92 -7.99 1.38
CA LEU A 204 -11.46 -8.10 2.77
C LEU A 204 -12.50 -8.76 3.68
N ARG A 205 -13.78 -8.44 3.51
CA ARG A 205 -14.86 -9.05 4.31
C ARG A 205 -15.07 -10.53 4.00
N ASP A 206 -14.83 -10.91 2.74
CA ASP A 206 -15.02 -12.29 2.27
C ASP A 206 -13.76 -13.17 2.47
N ALA A 207 -12.62 -12.60 2.83
CA ALA A 207 -11.38 -13.32 3.02
C ALA A 207 -11.35 -14.07 4.37
N ASP A 208 -10.83 -15.30 4.36
CA ASP A 208 -10.55 -16.07 5.58
C ASP A 208 -9.23 -15.60 6.24
N GLU A 209 -8.28 -15.13 5.43
CA GLU A 209 -6.99 -14.59 5.86
C GLU A 209 -6.59 -13.36 5.05
N VAL A 210 -6.05 -12.36 5.74
CA VAL A 210 -5.50 -11.14 5.13
C VAL A 210 -4.07 -10.94 5.58
N VAL A 211 -3.17 -10.78 4.61
CA VAL A 211 -1.75 -10.49 4.84
C VAL A 211 -1.46 -9.08 4.33
N PHE A 212 -1.00 -8.20 5.21
CA PHE A 212 -0.49 -6.88 4.86
C PHE A 212 1.03 -6.91 4.87
N PHE A 213 1.66 -6.50 3.79
CA PHE A 213 3.11 -6.37 3.74
C PHE A 213 3.53 -4.94 3.41
N GLY A 214 4.13 -4.27 4.40
CA GLY A 214 4.70 -2.94 4.22
C GLY A 214 3.69 -1.85 3.88
N HIS A 215 2.41 -2.06 4.19
CA HIS A 215 1.36 -1.06 4.02
C HIS A 215 1.13 -0.31 5.34
N SER A 216 1.16 1.03 5.30
CA SER A 216 1.03 1.87 6.49
C SER A 216 -0.38 1.97 7.05
N LEU A 217 -1.40 1.56 6.28
CA LEU A 217 -2.82 1.79 6.56
C LEU A 217 -3.16 3.29 6.74
N GLY A 218 -2.34 4.17 6.16
CA GLY A 218 -2.41 5.62 6.33
C GLY A 218 -3.67 6.28 5.76
N ASP A 219 -3.80 7.58 6.00
CA ASP A 219 -5.02 8.36 5.71
C ASP A 219 -5.39 8.37 4.22
N ASN A 220 -4.42 8.25 3.30
CA ASN A 220 -4.69 8.23 1.86
C ASN A 220 -5.50 6.99 1.42
N ASP A 221 -5.29 5.85 2.07
CA ASP A 221 -5.91 4.57 1.75
C ASP A 221 -6.88 4.08 2.85
N TYR A 222 -7.10 4.90 3.88
CA TYR A 222 -7.90 4.59 5.06
C TYR A 222 -9.29 4.04 4.71
N HIS A 223 -9.94 4.62 3.70
CA HIS A 223 -11.29 4.27 3.28
C HIS A 223 -11.44 2.81 2.78
N TYR A 224 -10.36 2.18 2.27
CA TYR A 224 -10.38 0.78 1.88
C TYR A 224 -10.47 -0.18 3.08
N PHE A 225 -9.91 0.20 4.22
CA PHE A 225 -9.65 -0.69 5.35
C PHE A 225 -10.54 -0.43 6.57
N GLN A 226 -11.03 0.80 6.76
CA GLN A 226 -11.76 1.20 7.96
C GLN A 226 -12.95 0.30 8.26
N SER A 227 -13.79 0.01 7.26
CA SER A 227 -14.99 -0.81 7.42
C SER A 227 -14.65 -2.23 7.88
N PHE A 228 -13.58 -2.81 7.34
CA PHE A 228 -13.09 -4.13 7.72
C PHE A 228 -12.63 -4.16 9.18
N PHE A 229 -11.68 -3.30 9.56
CA PHE A 229 -11.16 -3.28 10.93
C PHE A 229 -12.20 -2.88 11.98
N LYS A 230 -13.16 -2.01 11.63
CA LYS A 230 -14.30 -1.70 12.48
C LYS A 230 -15.13 -2.95 12.75
N HIS A 231 -15.51 -3.70 11.71
CA HIS A 231 -16.31 -4.93 11.83
C HIS A 231 -15.59 -5.99 12.67
N GLN A 232 -14.27 -6.21 12.43
CA GLN A 232 -13.47 -7.19 13.17
C GLN A 232 -13.32 -6.88 14.68
N CYS A 233 -13.79 -5.70 15.14
CA CYS A 233 -13.79 -5.27 16.53
C CYS A 233 -15.20 -5.23 17.14
N GLU A 234 -16.21 -5.80 16.51
CA GLU A 234 -17.58 -5.87 17.06
C GLU A 234 -17.64 -6.86 18.24
N GLU A 235 -18.42 -6.51 19.29
CA GLU A 235 -18.51 -7.30 20.52
C GLU A 235 -19.12 -8.69 20.30
N ASN A 236 -19.99 -8.82 19.31
CA ASN A 236 -20.71 -10.05 18.99
C ASN A 236 -20.32 -10.59 17.60
N LEU A 237 -19.04 -10.46 17.22
CA LEU A 237 -18.56 -11.01 15.97
C LEU A 237 -18.77 -12.53 15.92
N ASP A 238 -19.43 -13.01 14.86
CA ASP A 238 -19.63 -14.44 14.68
C ASP A 238 -18.29 -15.15 14.51
N LYS A 239 -18.16 -16.36 15.04
CA LYS A 239 -16.93 -17.16 14.93
C LYS A 239 -16.54 -17.45 13.47
N SER A 240 -17.51 -17.56 12.57
CA SER A 240 -17.28 -17.73 11.13
C SER A 240 -16.70 -16.48 10.46
N GLU A 241 -16.84 -15.31 11.10
CA GLU A 241 -16.32 -14.03 10.62
C GLU A 241 -14.97 -13.64 11.24
N GLN A 242 -14.45 -14.45 12.18
CA GLN A 242 -13.11 -14.28 12.73
C GLN A 242 -12.06 -14.52 11.64
N ARG A 243 -11.02 -13.72 11.61
CA ARG A 243 -10.00 -13.73 10.56
C ARG A 243 -8.60 -14.00 11.10
N MET A 244 -7.76 -14.56 10.23
CA MET A 244 -6.33 -14.49 10.44
C MET A 244 -5.81 -13.23 9.77
N ILE A 245 -5.19 -12.33 10.55
CA ILE A 245 -4.63 -11.07 10.07
C ILE A 245 -3.14 -11.09 10.36
N THR A 246 -2.33 -10.98 9.32
CA THR A 246 -0.86 -10.93 9.45
C THR A 246 -0.35 -9.62 8.86
N ILE A 247 0.42 -8.87 9.63
CA ILE A 247 0.97 -7.57 9.23
C ILE A 247 2.49 -7.64 9.30
N PHE A 248 3.15 -7.37 8.17
CA PHE A 248 4.58 -7.15 8.09
C PHE A 248 4.84 -5.66 8.01
N THR A 249 5.64 -5.15 8.94
CA THR A 249 6.02 -3.74 9.03
C THR A 249 7.54 -3.63 9.22
N TYR A 250 8.11 -2.41 9.12
CA TYR A 250 9.56 -2.27 9.15
C TYR A 250 10.14 -2.53 10.54
N ASP A 251 9.83 -1.68 11.51
CA ASP A 251 10.38 -1.67 12.86
C ASP A 251 9.31 -1.49 13.95
N GLU A 252 9.72 -1.44 15.19
CA GLU A 252 8.81 -1.23 16.31
C GLU A 252 8.11 0.13 16.27
N THR A 253 8.76 1.16 15.73
CA THR A 253 8.14 2.49 15.54
C THR A 253 7.00 2.40 14.55
N SER A 254 7.23 1.80 13.39
CA SER A 254 6.21 1.54 12.37
C SER A 254 5.08 0.64 12.88
N ARG A 255 5.41 -0.36 13.73
CA ARG A 255 4.41 -1.19 14.41
C ARG A 255 3.49 -0.36 15.30
N MET A 256 4.05 0.56 16.08
CA MET A 256 3.27 1.45 16.93
C MET A 256 2.40 2.42 16.12
N GLU A 257 2.87 2.89 14.98
CA GLU A 257 2.09 3.74 14.06
C GLU A 257 0.89 2.97 13.49
N ILE A 258 1.10 1.73 13.02
CA ILE A 258 0.00 0.85 12.59
C ILE A 258 -1.01 0.63 13.72
N MET A 259 -0.53 0.36 14.94
CA MET A 259 -1.43 0.18 16.09
C MET A 259 -2.28 1.43 16.39
N ARG A 260 -1.71 2.64 16.27
CA ARG A 260 -2.45 3.89 16.40
C ARG A 260 -3.51 4.05 15.31
N THR A 261 -3.15 3.71 14.06
CA THR A 261 -4.08 3.74 12.93
C THR A 261 -5.23 2.76 13.13
N LEU A 262 -4.94 1.52 13.53
CA LEU A 262 -5.95 0.52 13.88
C LEU A 262 -6.86 0.99 15.01
N HIS A 263 -6.29 1.61 16.04
CA HIS A 263 -7.04 2.20 17.16
C HIS A 263 -8.01 3.30 16.69
N LYS A 264 -7.58 4.13 15.74
CA LYS A 264 -8.43 5.15 15.09
C LYS A 264 -9.54 4.48 14.26
N MET A 265 -9.22 3.47 13.44
CA MET A 265 -10.18 2.77 12.57
C MET A 265 -11.29 2.06 13.35
N ASN A 266 -10.97 1.49 14.50
CA ASN A 266 -11.88 0.68 15.29
C ASN A 266 -12.50 1.45 16.49
N TYR A 267 -12.39 2.79 16.49
CA TYR A 267 -12.94 3.65 17.53
C TYR A 267 -12.48 3.27 18.95
N GLY A 268 -11.22 2.94 19.11
CA GLY A 268 -10.62 2.61 20.41
C GLY A 268 -10.77 1.14 20.85
N ARG A 269 -11.38 0.27 20.03
CA ARG A 269 -11.67 -1.13 20.38
C ARG A 269 -10.55 -2.11 20.00
N THR A 270 -9.30 -1.67 20.05
CA THR A 270 -8.15 -2.48 19.61
C THR A 270 -8.01 -3.80 20.35
N SER A 271 -8.40 -3.87 21.65
CA SER A 271 -8.42 -5.12 22.40
C SER A 271 -9.35 -6.18 21.79
N MET A 272 -10.49 -5.74 21.24
CA MET A 272 -11.43 -6.64 20.57
C MET A 272 -10.84 -7.23 19.29
N LEU A 273 -9.99 -6.48 18.58
CA LEU A 273 -9.30 -6.99 17.39
C LEU A 273 -8.46 -8.23 17.73
N PHE A 274 -7.73 -8.20 18.85
CA PHE A 274 -6.95 -9.34 19.33
C PHE A 274 -7.81 -10.48 19.90
N GLN A 275 -8.94 -10.16 20.53
CA GLN A 275 -9.83 -11.18 21.09
C GLN A 275 -10.60 -11.94 20.01
N ASN A 276 -11.05 -11.20 18.98
CA ASN A 276 -11.87 -11.77 17.91
C ASN A 276 -11.07 -12.48 16.83
N ASN A 277 -9.79 -12.13 16.65
CA ASN A 277 -9.02 -12.55 15.49
C ASN A 277 -7.67 -13.14 15.88
N LYS A 278 -7.06 -13.91 14.97
CA LYS A 278 -5.66 -14.29 15.09
C LYS A 278 -4.80 -13.20 14.43
N LEU A 279 -4.32 -12.25 15.23
CA LEU A 279 -3.49 -11.15 14.76
C LEU A 279 -2.00 -11.44 15.00
N ASN A 280 -1.21 -11.43 13.92
CA ASN A 280 0.26 -11.52 13.95
C ASN A 280 0.84 -10.21 13.40
N ILE A 281 1.87 -9.67 14.04
CA ILE A 281 2.62 -8.51 13.55
C ILE A 281 4.11 -8.85 13.59
N PHE A 282 4.79 -8.76 12.44
CA PHE A 282 6.20 -9.05 12.28
C PHE A 282 6.95 -7.79 11.82
N CYS A 283 8.08 -7.46 12.49
CA CYS A 283 8.98 -6.40 12.05
C CYS A 283 10.06 -6.98 11.14
N THR A 284 10.27 -6.36 9.96
CA THR A 284 11.19 -6.88 8.95
C THR A 284 12.65 -6.55 9.22
N ASP A 285 12.94 -5.49 10.00
CA ASP A 285 14.29 -5.14 10.45
C ASP A 285 14.76 -5.96 11.65
N ASN A 286 13.84 -6.70 12.31
CA ASN A 286 14.13 -7.45 13.53
C ASN A 286 14.51 -8.90 13.19
N GLU A 287 15.77 -9.28 13.43
CA GLU A 287 16.26 -10.64 13.19
C GLU A 287 15.55 -11.69 14.06
N GLU A 288 15.11 -11.33 15.27
CA GLU A 288 14.32 -12.23 16.13
C GLU A 288 12.99 -12.57 15.48
N HIS A 289 12.30 -11.58 14.86
CA HIS A 289 11.06 -11.83 14.12
C HIS A 289 11.27 -12.66 12.85
N LYS A 290 12.37 -12.43 12.13
CA LYS A 290 12.73 -13.25 10.95
C LYS A 290 12.98 -14.71 11.32
N MET A 291 13.50 -14.96 12.53
CA MET A 291 13.83 -16.28 13.06
C MET A 291 12.75 -16.83 14.00
N SER A 292 11.69 -16.06 14.31
CA SER A 292 10.68 -16.46 15.28
C SER A 292 9.98 -17.77 14.89
N ASP A 293 9.68 -18.60 15.88
CA ASP A 293 8.94 -19.83 15.66
C ASP A 293 7.54 -19.56 15.12
N THR A 294 6.94 -18.42 15.50
CA THR A 294 5.62 -17.99 14.99
C THR A 294 5.66 -17.72 13.49
N PHE A 295 6.69 -17.00 13.00
CA PHE A 295 6.84 -16.77 11.55
C PHE A 295 7.16 -18.08 10.82
N ARG A 296 8.07 -18.90 11.32
CA ARG A 296 8.40 -20.22 10.74
C ARG A 296 7.17 -21.10 10.66
N TYR A 297 6.37 -21.18 11.72
CA TYR A 297 5.13 -21.93 11.76
C TYR A 297 4.14 -21.40 10.72
N TRP A 298 3.90 -20.08 10.69
CA TRP A 298 3.03 -19.44 9.71
C TRP A 298 3.46 -19.76 8.28
N TYR A 299 4.76 -19.61 7.97
CA TYR A 299 5.32 -19.85 6.64
C TYR A 299 5.24 -21.32 6.23
N GLN A 300 5.62 -22.25 7.10
CA GLN A 300 5.58 -23.68 6.82
C GLN A 300 4.16 -24.20 6.67
N GLN A 301 3.23 -23.72 7.47
CA GLN A 301 1.82 -24.07 7.33
C GLN A 301 1.31 -23.68 5.93
N ARG A 302 1.62 -22.48 5.43
CA ARG A 302 1.23 -22.02 4.08
C ARG A 302 1.85 -22.89 2.99
N LYS A 303 3.13 -23.17 3.09
CA LYS A 303 3.83 -24.06 2.15
C LYS A 303 3.19 -25.43 2.07
N SER A 304 2.90 -26.03 3.22
CA SER A 304 2.26 -27.35 3.29
C SER A 304 0.85 -27.35 2.68
N GLU A 305 0.05 -26.32 2.94
CA GLU A 305 -1.29 -26.18 2.38
C GLU A 305 -1.27 -26.04 0.86
N ILE A 306 -0.35 -25.22 0.31
CA ILE A 306 -0.16 -25.05 -1.13
C ILE A 306 0.18 -26.39 -1.78
N GLN A 307 1.13 -27.14 -1.23
CA GLN A 307 1.51 -28.45 -1.74
C GLN A 307 0.34 -29.44 -1.76
N GLN A 308 -0.50 -29.42 -0.71
CA GLN A 308 -1.70 -30.27 -0.66
C GLN A 308 -2.73 -29.89 -1.72
N ILE A 309 -2.91 -28.60 -2.01
CA ILE A 309 -3.82 -28.12 -3.06
C ILE A 309 -3.31 -28.54 -4.43
N GLN A 310 -2.06 -28.30 -4.75
CA GLN A 310 -1.43 -28.67 -6.03
C GLN A 310 -1.49 -30.18 -6.26
N THR A 311 -1.28 -30.99 -5.23
CA THR A 311 -1.39 -32.44 -5.31
C THR A 311 -2.83 -32.88 -5.64
N LYS A 312 -3.84 -32.24 -5.02
CA LYS A 312 -5.26 -32.55 -5.30
C LYS A 312 -5.67 -32.16 -6.72
N GLU A 313 -5.25 -30.98 -7.19
CA GLU A 313 -5.51 -30.51 -8.56
C GLU A 313 -4.89 -31.46 -9.58
N PHE A 314 -3.64 -31.88 -9.37
CA PHE A 314 -2.98 -32.86 -10.24
C PHE A 314 -3.73 -34.20 -10.36
N PHE A 315 -4.30 -34.71 -9.25
CA PHE A 315 -5.08 -35.95 -9.28
C PHE A 315 -6.54 -35.78 -9.76
N ALA A 316 -7.04 -34.54 -9.82
CA ALA A 316 -8.39 -34.29 -10.35
C ALA A 316 -8.40 -34.17 -11.89
N ASP A 317 -7.25 -33.91 -12.50
CA ASP A 317 -7.08 -33.82 -13.96
C ASP A 317 -6.68 -35.16 -14.61
N ILE A 318 -6.55 -36.23 -13.82
CA ILE A 318 -6.31 -37.62 -14.26
C ILE A 318 -7.62 -38.46 -14.15
#